data_a1145043586b3213d9f07dfed7a375ee
#
_entry.id   a1145043586b3213d9f07dfed7a375ee
#
_cell.length_a   1.000
_cell.length_b   1.000
_cell.length_c   1.000
_cell.angle_alpha   90.00
_cell.angle_beta   90.00
_cell.angle_gamma   90.00
#
_symmetry.space_group_name_H-M   'P 1'
#
loop_
_entity.id
_entity.type
_entity.pdbx_description
1 polymer ?
#
loop_
_entity_poly.entity_id
_entity_poly.type
_entity_poly.pdbx_seq_one_letter_code
_entity_poly.pdbx_strand_id
1 'polypeptide(L)'
;MKREVFYPPIGIAHVTNKLSDLILYKYKNQKKIIINTSAQPNSSPHLGTITTLMTVFALASKIRDDLKVETEVQFDELENSPAETIEYNEEIYYKDQRHSFYQQESKEQINMKRFNKILEKLSVFANIPYSVRSYNEFQKNRYIRKSLINIVNDKEYFKELLFPSASDLHIRTICPTCGLGKKTIKRLEEKHNKNELILKGYCPIHGLYEIKVTEENEEYVDINTQFRDLTKGVAMLEEDKKNNTLTIMLDGGDWSGIWAQRMHTEGLVRLGFN
;
A
#
# COMPACT_ATOMS: atom_id res chain seq x y z
N MET A 1 2.99 42.01 19.68
CA MET A 1 2.53 41.88 18.28
C MET A 1 2.54 40.38 17.93
N LYS A 2 1.37 39.75 17.76
CA LYS A 2 1.31 38.38 17.21
C LYS A 2 1.80 38.45 15.76
N ARG A 3 2.85 37.75 15.41
CA ARG A 3 3.29 37.62 14.01
C ARG A 3 2.22 36.82 13.27
N GLU A 4 1.59 37.42 12.28
CA GLU A 4 0.72 36.73 11.36
C GLU A 4 1.61 35.85 10.44
N VAL A 5 1.42 34.53 10.48
CA VAL A 5 2.19 33.61 9.65
C VAL A 5 1.48 33.51 8.32
N PHE A 6 2.08 34.06 7.29
CA PHE A 6 1.60 33.94 5.93
C PHE A 6 2.10 32.64 5.29
N TYR A 7 1.19 31.78 4.90
CA TYR A 7 1.49 30.55 4.15
C TYR A 7 1.37 30.82 2.65
N PRO A 8 2.44 30.66 1.87
CA PRO A 8 2.36 30.86 0.43
C PRO A 8 1.37 29.85 -0.17
N PRO A 9 0.63 30.20 -1.24
CA PRO A 9 -0.38 29.36 -1.87
C PRO A 9 0.20 28.18 -2.67
N ILE A 10 1.50 27.95 -2.59
CA ILE A 10 2.24 26.91 -3.27
C ILE A 10 3.17 26.16 -2.31
N GLY A 11 3.55 24.93 -2.67
CA GLY A 11 4.48 24.09 -1.91
C GLY A 11 3.83 23.31 -0.76
N ILE A 12 4.66 22.67 0.04
CA ILE A 12 4.24 21.73 1.11
C ILE A 12 3.35 22.41 2.14
N ALA A 13 3.64 23.65 2.54
CA ALA A 13 2.87 24.37 3.53
C ALA A 13 1.41 24.60 3.06
N HIS A 14 1.21 24.94 1.80
CA HIS A 14 -0.12 25.10 1.22
C HIS A 14 -0.88 23.78 1.17
N VAL A 15 -0.23 22.71 0.68
CA VAL A 15 -0.82 21.38 0.64
C VAL A 15 -1.21 20.91 2.04
N THR A 16 -0.34 21.07 3.03
CA THR A 16 -0.60 20.69 4.42
C THR A 16 -1.81 21.42 4.99
N ASN A 17 -1.96 22.72 4.73
CA ASN A 17 -3.12 23.50 5.20
C ASN A 17 -4.42 23.02 4.53
N LYS A 18 -4.42 22.82 3.20
CA LYS A 18 -5.62 22.37 2.48
C LYS A 18 -6.06 20.97 2.89
N LEU A 19 -5.11 20.06 3.09
CA LEU A 19 -5.40 18.72 3.59
C LEU A 19 -5.90 18.77 5.04
N SER A 20 -5.32 19.63 5.89
CA SER A 20 -5.80 19.82 7.25
C SER A 20 -7.25 20.25 7.29
N ASP A 21 -7.64 21.25 6.48
CA ASP A 21 -9.03 21.72 6.39
C ASP A 21 -9.99 20.57 6.00
N LEU A 22 -9.59 19.73 5.02
CA LEU A 22 -10.38 18.58 4.60
C LEU A 22 -10.53 17.53 5.72
N ILE A 23 -9.44 17.28 6.46
CA ILE A 23 -9.45 16.34 7.57
C ILE A 23 -10.31 16.86 8.72
N LEU A 24 -10.23 18.14 9.05
CA LEU A 24 -11.11 18.81 10.02
C LEU A 24 -12.59 18.61 9.66
N TYR A 25 -12.94 18.75 8.38
CA TYR A 25 -14.29 18.51 7.89
C TYR A 25 -14.74 17.05 8.04
N LYS A 26 -13.83 16.09 7.85
CA LYS A 26 -14.11 14.64 7.95
C LYS A 26 -14.10 14.12 9.40
N TYR A 27 -13.41 14.81 10.30
CA TYR A 27 -13.29 14.39 11.69
C TYR A 27 -14.62 14.43 12.43
N LYS A 28 -14.98 13.31 13.09
CA LYS A 28 -16.23 13.11 13.83
C LYS A 28 -15.95 12.62 15.26
N ASN A 29 -14.96 13.21 15.92
CA ASN A 29 -14.52 12.84 17.29
C ASN A 29 -13.97 11.41 17.40
N GLN A 30 -13.27 10.95 16.35
CA GLN A 30 -12.48 9.72 16.45
C GLN A 30 -11.40 9.87 17.53
N LYS A 31 -11.09 8.76 18.21
CA LYS A 31 -10.09 8.79 19.29
C LYS A 31 -8.66 8.96 18.80
N LYS A 32 -8.38 8.64 17.52
CA LYS A 32 -7.05 8.69 16.92
C LYS A 32 -7.14 8.96 15.42
N ILE A 33 -6.18 9.70 14.89
CA ILE A 33 -5.98 9.89 13.45
C ILE A 33 -4.69 9.24 13.02
N ILE A 34 -4.74 8.47 11.93
CA ILE A 34 -3.59 7.77 11.34
C ILE A 34 -3.34 8.37 9.96
N ILE A 35 -2.14 8.91 9.74
CA ILE A 35 -1.71 9.29 8.40
C ILE A 35 -0.87 8.16 7.84
N ASN A 36 -1.43 7.44 6.87
CA ASN A 36 -0.77 6.31 6.24
C ASN A 36 -0.08 6.73 4.95
N THR A 37 1.12 6.21 4.73
CA THR A 37 1.87 6.33 3.47
C THR A 37 2.67 5.06 3.21
N SER A 38 3.20 4.92 2.00
CA SER A 38 3.93 3.71 1.61
C SER A 38 5.12 4.01 0.72
N ALA A 39 6.10 3.11 0.70
CA ALA A 39 7.17 3.13 -0.29
C ALA A 39 7.73 1.72 -0.56
N GLN A 40 8.32 1.56 -1.74
CA GLN A 40 9.08 0.38 -2.13
C GLN A 40 10.56 0.57 -1.74
N PRO A 41 11.17 -0.33 -0.95
CA PRO A 41 12.58 -0.21 -0.54
C PRO A 41 13.56 -0.70 -1.62
N ASN A 42 13.23 -0.53 -2.89
CA ASN A 42 14.05 -0.96 -4.04
C ASN A 42 15.22 -0.01 -4.36
N SER A 43 15.25 1.15 -3.72
CA SER A 43 16.34 2.13 -3.80
C SER A 43 16.42 2.97 -2.53
N SER A 44 17.48 3.76 -2.40
CA SER A 44 17.53 4.79 -1.36
C SER A 44 16.37 5.77 -1.54
N PRO A 45 15.79 6.30 -0.44
CA PRO A 45 14.79 7.34 -0.53
C PRO A 45 15.27 8.51 -1.38
N HIS A 46 14.60 8.77 -2.48
CA HIS A 46 14.88 9.93 -3.33
C HIS A 46 14.13 11.16 -2.82
N LEU A 47 14.42 12.33 -3.38
CA LEU A 47 13.86 13.59 -2.92
C LEU A 47 12.32 13.59 -2.89
N GLY A 48 11.67 13.01 -3.89
CA GLY A 48 10.20 12.89 -3.92
C GLY A 48 9.66 12.11 -2.73
N THR A 49 10.24 10.95 -2.43
CA THR A 49 9.87 10.14 -1.25
C THR A 49 10.09 10.90 0.05
N ILE A 50 11.24 11.58 0.19
CA ILE A 50 11.54 12.38 1.38
C ILE A 50 10.52 13.51 1.53
N THR A 51 10.15 14.18 0.44
CA THR A 51 9.13 15.24 0.43
C THR A 51 7.77 14.72 0.88
N THR A 52 7.36 13.54 0.40
CA THR A 52 6.12 12.89 0.84
C THR A 52 6.16 12.60 2.33
N LEU A 53 7.22 11.98 2.84
CA LEU A 53 7.38 11.69 4.28
C LEU A 53 7.37 12.97 5.13
N MET A 54 8.06 14.02 4.70
CA MET A 54 8.04 15.32 5.39
C MET A 54 6.61 15.89 5.43
N THR A 55 5.86 15.80 4.33
CA THR A 55 4.47 16.28 4.27
C THR A 55 3.57 15.50 5.22
N VAL A 56 3.72 14.16 5.27
CA VAL A 56 2.96 13.29 6.17
C VAL A 56 3.18 13.67 7.65
N PHE A 57 4.42 13.84 8.09
CA PHE A 57 4.72 14.23 9.46
C PHE A 57 4.31 15.67 9.78
N ALA A 58 4.46 16.60 8.84
CA ALA A 58 3.99 17.98 9.00
C ALA A 58 2.46 18.04 9.14
N LEU A 59 1.74 17.29 8.32
CA LEU A 59 0.28 17.17 8.39
C LEU A 59 -0.17 16.55 9.72
N ALA A 60 0.46 15.45 10.14
CA ALA A 60 0.16 14.79 11.39
C ALA A 60 0.36 15.74 12.61
N SER A 61 1.48 16.48 12.62
CA SER A 61 1.76 17.46 13.67
C SER A 61 0.70 18.58 13.70
N LYS A 62 0.35 19.11 12.53
CA LYS A 62 -0.69 20.15 12.44
C LYS A 62 -2.05 19.66 12.92
N ILE A 63 -2.48 18.47 12.51
CA ILE A 63 -3.76 17.87 12.92
C ILE A 63 -3.79 17.63 14.43
N ARG A 64 -2.72 17.07 15.00
CA ARG A 64 -2.60 16.90 16.46
C ARG A 64 -2.79 18.24 17.19
N ASP A 65 -2.14 19.28 16.68
CA ASP A 65 -2.17 20.61 17.32
C ASP A 65 -3.52 21.33 17.15
N ASP A 66 -4.17 21.16 16.01
CA ASP A 66 -5.47 21.77 15.73
C ASP A 66 -6.62 21.04 16.46
N LEU A 67 -6.65 19.72 16.43
CA LEU A 67 -7.73 18.90 16.98
C LEU A 67 -7.48 18.40 18.42
N LYS A 68 -6.25 18.46 18.91
CA LYS A 68 -5.85 17.89 20.22
C LYS A 68 -6.18 16.39 20.32
N VAL A 69 -6.09 15.67 19.21
CA VAL A 69 -6.34 14.24 19.10
C VAL A 69 -5.03 13.48 18.95
N GLU A 70 -4.99 12.24 19.46
CA GLU A 70 -3.87 11.35 19.21
C GLU A 70 -3.68 11.15 17.70
N THR A 71 -2.46 11.36 17.23
CA THR A 71 -2.12 11.26 15.81
C THR A 71 -0.83 10.49 15.64
N GLU A 72 -0.81 9.56 14.69
CA GLU A 72 0.41 8.83 14.33
C GLU A 72 0.59 8.74 12.81
N VAL A 73 1.82 8.45 12.40
CA VAL A 73 2.16 8.09 11.02
C VAL A 73 2.33 6.57 10.93
N GLN A 74 1.61 5.94 10.00
CA GLN A 74 1.83 4.53 9.64
C GLN A 74 2.52 4.46 8.29
N PHE A 75 3.66 3.79 8.24
CA PHE A 75 4.44 3.57 7.03
C PHE A 75 4.32 2.12 6.58
N ASP A 76 3.81 1.88 5.36
CA ASP A 76 3.75 0.56 4.76
C ASP A 76 5.02 0.30 3.93
N GLU A 77 5.81 -0.67 4.35
CA GLU A 77 6.97 -1.17 3.64
C GLU A 77 6.53 -2.17 2.57
N LEU A 78 6.80 -1.87 1.31
CA LEU A 78 6.32 -2.67 0.17
C LEU A 78 7.41 -3.59 -0.38
N GLU A 79 7.88 -4.53 0.44
CA GLU A 79 8.92 -5.49 0.10
C GLU A 79 8.49 -6.57 -0.93
N ASN A 80 7.23 -6.56 -1.35
CA ASN A 80 6.75 -7.36 -2.47
C ASN A 80 7.14 -6.78 -3.84
N SER A 81 7.87 -5.67 -3.88
CA SER A 81 8.37 -5.09 -5.12
C SER A 81 9.52 -5.94 -5.70
N PRO A 82 9.73 -5.92 -7.04
CA PRO A 82 10.84 -6.63 -7.67
C PRO A 82 12.21 -6.12 -7.17
N ALA A 83 13.08 -7.04 -6.74
CA ALA A 83 14.46 -6.76 -6.36
C ALA A 83 15.43 -6.95 -7.51
N GLU A 84 15.50 -8.15 -8.06
CA GLU A 84 16.44 -8.56 -9.08
C GLU A 84 15.70 -9.09 -10.31
N THR A 85 16.30 -8.89 -11.48
CA THR A 85 15.83 -9.50 -12.72
C THR A 85 16.76 -10.65 -13.08
N ILE A 86 16.19 -11.80 -13.35
CA ILE A 86 16.90 -13.03 -13.71
C ILE A 86 16.36 -13.51 -15.06
N GLU A 87 17.26 -13.83 -15.98
CA GLU A 87 16.91 -14.49 -17.23
C GLU A 87 16.98 -16.01 -17.05
N TYR A 88 15.94 -16.72 -17.48
CA TYR A 88 15.88 -18.17 -17.46
C TYR A 88 15.14 -18.66 -18.70
N ASN A 89 15.80 -19.47 -19.54
CA ASN A 89 15.26 -19.99 -20.80
C ASN A 89 14.67 -18.87 -21.70
N GLU A 90 15.45 -17.82 -21.95
CA GLU A 90 15.07 -16.64 -22.76
C GLU A 90 13.86 -15.85 -22.21
N GLU A 91 13.40 -16.17 -21.00
CA GLU A 91 12.34 -15.44 -20.32
C GLU A 91 12.86 -14.65 -19.11
N ILE A 92 12.34 -13.43 -18.92
CA ILE A 92 12.74 -12.56 -17.81
C ILE A 92 11.81 -12.77 -16.64
N TYR A 93 12.38 -13.17 -15.52
CA TYR A 93 11.74 -13.27 -14.21
C TYR A 93 12.28 -12.17 -13.30
N TYR A 94 11.52 -11.83 -12.28
CA TYR A 94 12.01 -11.03 -11.17
C TYR A 94 11.97 -11.86 -9.89
N LYS A 95 12.84 -11.51 -8.95
CA LYS A 95 12.79 -11.99 -7.57
C LYS A 95 12.23 -10.89 -6.70
N ASP A 96 11.29 -11.18 -5.81
CA ASP A 96 10.79 -10.19 -4.88
C ASP A 96 11.83 -9.84 -3.81
N GLN A 97 11.73 -8.67 -3.22
CA GLN A 97 12.70 -8.18 -2.24
C GLN A 97 12.66 -8.98 -0.94
N ARG A 98 11.50 -9.53 -0.59
CA ARG A 98 11.35 -10.39 0.58
C ARG A 98 12.33 -11.57 0.57
N HIS A 99 12.51 -12.24 -0.58
CA HIS A 99 13.45 -13.36 -0.70
C HIS A 99 14.90 -12.90 -0.73
N SER A 100 15.20 -11.76 -1.34
CA SER A 100 16.52 -11.13 -1.28
C SER A 100 16.85 -10.67 0.13
N PHE A 101 15.87 -10.12 0.82
CA PHE A 101 15.99 -9.59 2.19
C PHE A 101 16.37 -10.67 3.21
N TYR A 102 15.81 -11.88 3.09
CA TYR A 102 16.08 -12.96 4.04
C TYR A 102 17.35 -13.78 3.77
N GLN A 103 17.96 -13.64 2.60
CA GLN A 103 19.07 -14.50 2.20
C GLN A 103 20.47 -13.89 2.34
N GLN A 104 20.62 -12.58 2.43
CA GLN A 104 21.89 -11.85 2.63
C GLN A 104 21.62 -10.43 3.12
N GLU A 105 22.63 -9.74 3.74
CA GLU A 105 22.58 -8.27 3.88
C GLU A 105 22.56 -7.64 2.48
N SER A 106 21.37 -7.48 1.95
CA SER A 106 21.15 -7.00 0.59
C SER A 106 21.14 -5.47 0.55
N LYS A 107 21.21 -4.92 -0.66
CA LYS A 107 21.05 -3.46 -0.86
C LYS A 107 19.72 -2.95 -0.27
N GLU A 108 18.70 -3.79 -0.23
CA GLU A 108 17.36 -3.48 0.27
C GLU A 108 17.36 -3.30 1.80
N GLN A 109 18.11 -4.13 2.56
CA GLN A 109 18.29 -3.92 4.01
C GLN A 109 18.97 -2.58 4.28
N ILE A 110 19.96 -2.23 3.46
CA ILE A 110 20.63 -0.92 3.56
C ILE A 110 19.63 0.20 3.27
N ASN A 111 18.76 0.02 2.27
CA ASN A 111 17.73 1.00 1.94
C ASN A 111 16.73 1.15 3.08
N MET A 112 16.23 0.04 3.65
CA MET A 112 15.32 0.10 4.80
C MET A 112 15.95 0.75 6.03
N LYS A 113 17.22 0.51 6.33
CA LYS A 113 17.95 1.25 7.36
C LYS A 113 17.94 2.77 7.11
N ARG A 114 17.99 3.19 5.84
CA ARG A 114 17.90 4.62 5.46
C ARG A 114 16.49 5.17 5.63
N PHE A 115 15.46 4.42 5.23
CA PHE A 115 14.06 4.80 5.47
C PHE A 115 13.81 4.96 6.97
N ASN A 116 14.15 3.96 7.79
CA ASN A 116 13.97 3.98 9.23
C ASN A 116 14.68 5.18 9.90
N LYS A 117 15.90 5.49 9.45
CA LYS A 117 16.62 6.67 9.96
C LYS A 117 15.94 8.00 9.62
N ILE A 118 15.28 8.09 8.47
CA ILE A 118 14.50 9.28 8.08
C ILE A 118 13.21 9.36 8.89
N LEU A 119 12.47 8.26 9.01
CA LEU A 119 11.24 8.17 9.79
C LEU A 119 11.49 8.55 11.26
N GLU A 120 12.55 8.01 11.86
CA GLU A 120 12.95 8.35 13.23
C GLU A 120 13.24 9.85 13.40
N LYS A 121 14.03 10.43 12.48
CA LYS A 121 14.34 11.87 12.54
C LYS A 121 13.10 12.74 12.39
N LEU A 122 12.21 12.39 11.47
CA LEU A 122 10.97 13.12 11.26
C LEU A 122 10.01 12.97 12.44
N SER A 123 9.92 11.78 13.03
CA SER A 123 9.14 11.51 14.22
C SER A 123 9.60 12.38 15.40
N VAL A 124 10.90 12.41 15.66
CA VAL A 124 11.48 13.25 16.72
C VAL A 124 11.24 14.75 16.44
N PHE A 125 11.48 15.19 15.20
CA PHE A 125 11.31 16.60 14.81
C PHE A 125 9.85 17.07 14.93
N ALA A 126 8.90 16.26 14.46
CA ALA A 126 7.48 16.58 14.50
C ALA A 126 6.81 16.26 15.84
N ASN A 127 7.49 15.52 16.73
CA ASN A 127 6.93 14.93 17.95
C ASN A 127 5.67 14.11 17.64
N ILE A 128 5.75 13.24 16.62
CA ILE A 128 4.67 12.36 16.15
C ILE A 128 5.17 10.92 16.20
N PRO A 129 4.51 10.00 16.89
CA PRO A 129 4.84 8.58 16.83
C PRO A 129 4.63 8.02 15.43
N TYR A 130 5.37 6.95 15.11
CA TYR A 130 5.17 6.22 13.88
C TYR A 130 5.24 4.71 14.10
N SER A 131 4.60 3.98 13.20
CA SER A 131 4.70 2.53 13.07
C SER A 131 5.10 2.14 11.65
N VAL A 132 5.78 1.02 11.52
CA VAL A 132 6.11 0.41 10.21
C VAL A 132 5.34 -0.89 10.12
N ARG A 133 4.61 -1.09 9.01
CA ARG A 133 3.92 -2.33 8.69
C ARG A 133 4.56 -2.95 7.47
N SER A 134 5.08 -4.17 7.60
CA SER A 134 5.62 -4.91 6.47
C SER A 134 4.52 -5.33 5.50
N TYR A 135 4.87 -5.57 4.23
CA TYR A 135 3.91 -6.12 3.28
C TYR A 135 3.42 -7.51 3.72
N ASN A 136 4.28 -8.30 4.37
CA ASN A 136 3.88 -9.61 4.91
C ASN A 136 2.76 -9.50 5.96
N GLU A 137 2.82 -8.49 6.83
CA GLU A 137 1.73 -8.20 7.79
C GLU A 137 0.50 -7.67 7.07
N PHE A 138 0.70 -6.76 6.11
CA PHE A 138 -0.36 -6.18 5.29
C PHE A 138 -1.19 -7.26 4.58
N GLN A 139 -0.56 -8.18 3.85
CA GLN A 139 -1.25 -9.19 3.06
C GLN A 139 -1.98 -10.25 3.90
N LYS A 140 -1.67 -10.38 5.19
CA LYS A 140 -2.37 -11.26 6.13
C LYS A 140 -3.67 -10.65 6.67
N ASN A 141 -3.88 -9.36 6.46
CA ASN A 141 -5.09 -8.69 6.94
C ASN A 141 -6.35 -9.31 6.31
N ARG A 142 -7.27 -9.79 7.14
CA ARG A 142 -8.50 -10.46 6.70
C ARG A 142 -9.35 -9.64 5.74
N TYR A 143 -9.44 -8.34 5.95
CA TYR A 143 -10.23 -7.44 5.10
C TYR A 143 -9.59 -7.27 3.72
N ILE A 144 -8.27 -7.23 3.65
CA ILE A 144 -7.52 -7.21 2.39
C ILE A 144 -7.76 -8.49 1.62
N ARG A 145 -7.63 -9.65 2.27
CA ARG A 145 -7.82 -10.97 1.64
C ARG A 145 -9.25 -11.16 1.16
N LYS A 146 -10.23 -10.84 1.99
CA LYS A 146 -11.66 -10.87 1.61
C LYS A 146 -11.97 -9.96 0.44
N SER A 147 -11.44 -8.74 0.44
CA SER A 147 -11.64 -7.79 -0.66
C SER A 147 -11.03 -8.30 -1.96
N LEU A 148 -9.85 -8.90 -1.91
CA LEU A 148 -9.23 -9.52 -3.08
C LEU A 148 -10.11 -10.63 -3.66
N ILE A 149 -10.67 -11.49 -2.82
CA ILE A 149 -11.61 -12.53 -3.26
C ILE A 149 -12.85 -11.91 -3.91
N ASN A 150 -13.42 -10.86 -3.31
CA ASN A 150 -14.59 -10.18 -3.84
C ASN A 150 -14.31 -9.49 -5.18
N ILE A 151 -13.15 -8.86 -5.34
CA ILE A 151 -12.70 -8.26 -6.61
C ILE A 151 -12.62 -9.32 -7.70
N VAL A 152 -12.07 -10.49 -7.41
CA VAL A 152 -11.94 -11.57 -8.39
C VAL A 152 -13.31 -12.20 -8.72
N ASN A 153 -14.22 -12.30 -7.75
CA ASN A 153 -15.58 -12.78 -7.99
C ASN A 153 -16.42 -11.83 -8.87
N ASP A 154 -16.07 -10.54 -8.93
CA ASP A 154 -16.69 -9.53 -9.81
C ASP A 154 -15.70 -9.05 -10.88
N LYS A 155 -15.03 -10.01 -11.48
CA LYS A 155 -13.87 -9.87 -12.36
C LYS A 155 -14.08 -8.88 -13.50
N GLU A 156 -15.20 -8.96 -14.20
CA GLU A 156 -15.46 -8.12 -15.39
C GLU A 156 -15.54 -6.63 -15.00
N TYR A 157 -16.22 -6.31 -13.90
CA TYR A 157 -16.30 -4.95 -13.43
C TYR A 157 -14.94 -4.40 -13.01
N PHE A 158 -14.20 -5.15 -12.20
CA PHE A 158 -12.90 -4.68 -11.70
C PHE A 158 -11.80 -4.70 -12.76
N LYS A 159 -11.90 -5.56 -13.77
CA LYS A 159 -11.04 -5.49 -14.95
C LYS A 159 -11.20 -4.17 -15.68
N GLU A 160 -12.44 -3.78 -15.97
CA GLU A 160 -12.74 -2.52 -16.64
C GLU A 160 -12.31 -1.30 -15.79
N LEU A 161 -12.51 -1.36 -14.49
CA LEU A 161 -12.14 -0.28 -13.58
C LEU A 161 -10.63 -0.12 -13.40
N LEU A 162 -9.91 -1.23 -13.17
CA LEU A 162 -8.49 -1.21 -12.77
C LEU A 162 -7.53 -1.42 -13.95
N PHE A 163 -7.97 -2.11 -14.99
CA PHE A 163 -7.13 -2.54 -16.11
C PHE A 163 -7.88 -2.45 -17.46
N PRO A 164 -8.44 -1.28 -17.85
CA PRO A 164 -9.33 -1.15 -19.01
C PRO A 164 -8.68 -1.59 -20.34
N SER A 165 -7.35 -1.49 -20.43
CA SER A 165 -6.60 -1.89 -21.63
C SER A 165 -6.14 -3.36 -21.62
N ALA A 166 -6.43 -4.10 -20.55
CA ALA A 166 -6.00 -5.49 -20.41
C ALA A 166 -7.11 -6.48 -20.80
N SER A 167 -6.71 -7.65 -21.25
CA SER A 167 -7.64 -8.76 -21.54
C SER A 167 -8.18 -9.43 -20.28
N ASP A 168 -7.48 -9.29 -19.15
CA ASP A 168 -7.82 -9.94 -17.88
C ASP A 168 -7.32 -9.14 -16.66
N LEU A 169 -7.77 -9.51 -15.45
CA LEU A 169 -7.23 -8.99 -14.20
C LEU A 169 -5.76 -9.38 -14.05
N HIS A 170 -4.91 -8.41 -13.77
CA HIS A 170 -3.48 -8.62 -13.57
C HIS A 170 -3.17 -9.05 -12.13
N ILE A 171 -3.45 -10.31 -11.78
CA ILE A 171 -3.06 -10.86 -10.48
C ILE A 171 -1.69 -11.52 -10.60
N ARG A 172 -0.71 -11.02 -9.86
CA ARG A 172 0.63 -11.59 -9.86
C ARG A 172 0.68 -12.85 -9.01
N THR A 173 1.51 -13.80 -9.46
CA THR A 173 1.88 -14.98 -8.67
C THR A 173 3.39 -15.08 -8.62
N ILE A 174 3.93 -15.39 -7.45
CA ILE A 174 5.35 -15.65 -7.24
C ILE A 174 5.52 -17.03 -6.62
N CYS A 175 6.61 -17.68 -6.95
CA CYS A 175 6.92 -18.98 -6.39
C CYS A 175 7.09 -18.86 -4.87
N PRO A 176 6.34 -19.60 -4.05
CA PRO A 176 6.43 -19.53 -2.60
C PRO A 176 7.78 -20.01 -2.05
N THR A 177 8.51 -20.81 -2.84
CA THR A 177 9.80 -21.36 -2.43
C THR A 177 10.96 -20.41 -2.67
N CYS A 178 11.01 -19.72 -3.82
CA CYS A 178 12.17 -18.91 -4.20
C CYS A 178 11.86 -17.47 -4.59
N GLY A 179 10.59 -17.04 -4.57
CA GLY A 179 10.19 -15.68 -4.88
C GLY A 179 10.27 -15.28 -6.35
N LEU A 180 10.49 -16.23 -7.25
CA LEU A 180 10.48 -15.93 -8.68
C LEU A 180 9.07 -15.71 -9.21
N GLY A 181 8.88 -14.63 -9.94
CA GLY A 181 7.64 -14.27 -10.62
C GLY A 181 7.88 -13.59 -11.95
N LYS A 182 6.83 -13.43 -12.74
CA LYS A 182 6.84 -12.69 -14.01
C LYS A 182 6.09 -11.36 -13.87
N LYS A 183 6.63 -10.29 -14.46
CA LYS A 183 5.91 -9.00 -14.55
C LYS A 183 4.72 -9.10 -15.51
N THR A 184 4.91 -9.81 -16.63
CA THR A 184 3.86 -10.12 -17.59
C THR A 184 3.14 -11.37 -17.15
N ILE A 185 1.93 -11.20 -16.67
CA ILE A 185 1.19 -12.29 -16.03
C ILE A 185 0.56 -13.18 -17.08
N LYS A 186 1.10 -14.40 -17.19
CA LYS A 186 0.31 -15.53 -17.64
C LYS A 186 0.06 -16.42 -16.43
N ARG A 187 -1.10 -16.23 -15.77
CA ARG A 187 -1.60 -17.23 -14.84
C ARG A 187 -1.84 -18.51 -15.60
N LEU A 188 -1.47 -19.64 -15.00
CA LEU A 188 -1.81 -20.93 -15.58
C LEU A 188 -3.29 -21.22 -15.37
N GLU A 189 -3.80 -20.94 -14.18
CA GLU A 189 -5.19 -21.18 -13.82
C GLU A 189 -5.59 -20.31 -12.63
N GLU A 190 -6.84 -19.88 -12.61
CA GLU A 190 -7.48 -19.21 -11.49
C GLU A 190 -8.80 -19.91 -11.21
N LYS A 191 -9.01 -20.32 -9.96
CA LYS A 191 -10.30 -20.82 -9.48
C LYS A 191 -10.74 -19.95 -8.30
N HIS A 192 -11.99 -19.57 -8.28
CA HIS A 192 -12.54 -18.76 -7.20
C HIS A 192 -13.98 -19.13 -6.89
N ASN A 193 -14.35 -18.88 -5.66
CA ASN A 193 -15.72 -18.89 -5.16
C ASN A 193 -15.86 -17.77 -4.13
N LYS A 194 -17.02 -17.66 -3.47
CA LYS A 194 -17.31 -16.58 -2.52
C LYS A 194 -16.34 -16.50 -1.33
N ASN A 195 -15.64 -17.59 -1.00
CA ASN A 195 -14.83 -17.70 0.22
C ASN A 195 -13.33 -17.94 -0.05
N GLU A 196 -12.97 -18.28 -1.27
CA GLU A 196 -11.57 -18.58 -1.59
C GLU A 196 -11.20 -18.23 -3.03
N LEU A 197 -9.92 -17.95 -3.19
CA LEU A 197 -9.25 -17.76 -4.47
C LEU A 197 -8.05 -18.71 -4.51
N ILE A 198 -7.94 -19.50 -5.58
CA ILE A 198 -6.81 -20.39 -5.84
C ILE A 198 -6.11 -19.91 -7.10
N LEU A 199 -4.83 -19.60 -6.97
CA LEU A 199 -3.96 -19.13 -8.04
C LEU A 199 -2.91 -20.19 -8.34
N LYS A 200 -2.82 -20.67 -9.58
CA LYS A 200 -1.76 -21.56 -10.01
C LYS A 200 -0.70 -20.82 -10.80
N GLY A 201 0.53 -21.08 -10.49
CA GLY A 201 1.70 -20.55 -11.16
C GLY A 201 2.70 -21.63 -11.54
N TYR A 202 3.71 -21.23 -12.29
CA TYR A 202 4.82 -22.07 -12.67
C TYR A 202 6.15 -21.38 -12.39
N CYS A 203 7.03 -22.08 -11.69
CA CYS A 203 8.40 -21.66 -11.45
C CYS A 203 9.35 -22.53 -12.30
N PRO A 204 10.28 -21.93 -13.04
CA PRO A 204 11.23 -22.71 -13.85
C PRO A 204 12.16 -23.62 -13.03
N ILE A 205 12.30 -23.33 -11.73
CA ILE A 205 13.17 -24.09 -10.81
C ILE A 205 12.37 -25.14 -10.03
N HIS A 206 11.14 -24.79 -9.56
CA HIS A 206 10.37 -25.63 -8.64
C HIS A 206 9.12 -26.24 -9.26
N GLY A 207 8.83 -25.96 -10.54
CA GLY A 207 7.66 -26.50 -11.23
C GLY A 207 6.35 -25.79 -10.87
N LEU A 208 5.26 -26.52 -10.96
CA LEU A 208 3.91 -26.01 -10.64
C LEU A 208 3.77 -25.74 -9.15
N TYR A 209 3.09 -24.64 -8.84
CA TYR A 209 2.70 -24.28 -7.47
C TYR A 209 1.29 -23.72 -7.42
N GLU A 210 0.69 -23.77 -6.26
CA GLU A 210 -0.63 -23.24 -5.97
C GLU A 210 -0.55 -22.31 -4.77
N ILE A 211 -1.31 -21.20 -4.82
CA ILE A 211 -1.46 -20.23 -3.73
C ILE A 211 -2.94 -20.19 -3.42
N LYS A 212 -3.30 -20.52 -2.19
CA LYS A 212 -4.68 -20.45 -1.70
C LYS A 212 -4.87 -19.18 -0.88
N VAL A 213 -5.89 -18.39 -1.22
CA VAL A 213 -6.27 -17.19 -0.49
C VAL A 213 -7.66 -17.40 0.10
N THR A 214 -7.75 -17.35 1.41
CA THR A 214 -9.01 -17.29 2.15
C THR A 214 -8.98 -16.07 3.09
N GLU A 215 -10.09 -15.72 3.69
CA GLU A 215 -10.14 -14.62 4.67
C GLU A 215 -9.23 -14.88 5.88
N GLU A 216 -9.08 -16.13 6.28
CA GLU A 216 -8.45 -16.52 7.54
C GLU A 216 -7.03 -17.10 7.40
N ASN A 217 -6.63 -17.54 6.20
CA ASN A 217 -5.30 -18.13 6.06
C ASN A 217 -4.22 -17.05 5.86
N GLU A 218 -2.97 -17.41 6.17
CA GLU A 218 -1.82 -16.50 6.10
C GLU A 218 -0.86 -16.81 4.94
N GLU A 219 -1.27 -17.68 4.01
CA GLU A 219 -0.47 -18.00 2.85
C GLU A 219 -0.15 -16.74 2.04
N TYR A 220 1.10 -16.57 1.69
CA TYR A 220 1.57 -15.35 1.05
C TYR A 220 0.96 -15.14 -0.34
N VAL A 221 0.36 -13.98 -0.54
CA VAL A 221 -0.17 -13.53 -1.83
C VAL A 221 0.48 -12.23 -2.26
N ASP A 222 0.97 -12.16 -3.50
CA ASP A 222 1.55 -10.94 -4.08
C ASP A 222 0.45 -10.07 -4.70
N ILE A 223 -0.03 -9.10 -3.93
CA ILE A 223 -1.06 -8.16 -4.35
C ILE A 223 -0.37 -6.95 -5.00
N ASN A 224 -0.52 -6.82 -6.31
CA ASN A 224 0.06 -5.70 -7.04
C ASN A 224 -0.69 -4.38 -6.79
N THR A 225 -0.12 -3.29 -7.25
CA THR A 225 -0.45 -1.92 -6.83
C THR A 225 -1.94 -1.59 -6.86
N GLN A 226 -2.63 -1.79 -7.97
CA GLN A 226 -4.04 -1.40 -8.08
C GLN A 226 -4.94 -2.19 -7.11
N PHE A 227 -4.72 -3.49 -7.00
CA PHE A 227 -5.45 -4.31 -6.02
C PHE A 227 -5.06 -3.96 -4.61
N ARG A 228 -3.76 -3.71 -4.36
CA ARG A 228 -3.27 -3.35 -3.04
C ARG A 228 -3.92 -2.06 -2.54
N ASP A 229 -3.96 -1.02 -3.36
CA ASP A 229 -4.48 0.28 -2.96
C ASP A 229 -5.99 0.22 -2.72
N LEU A 230 -6.75 -0.48 -3.57
CA LEU A 230 -8.19 -0.68 -3.36
C LEU A 230 -8.48 -1.53 -2.11
N THR A 231 -7.81 -2.68 -1.94
CA THR A 231 -8.01 -3.55 -0.77
C THR A 231 -7.55 -2.89 0.52
N LYS A 232 -6.51 -2.05 0.47
CA LYS A 232 -6.05 -1.21 1.56
C LYS A 232 -7.13 -0.21 1.98
N GLY A 233 -7.78 0.45 1.02
CA GLY A 233 -8.90 1.36 1.30
C GLY A 233 -10.03 0.65 2.05
N VAL A 234 -10.41 -0.56 1.64
CA VAL A 234 -11.41 -1.38 2.36
C VAL A 234 -10.95 -1.70 3.78
N ALA A 235 -9.72 -2.18 3.94
CA ALA A 235 -9.19 -2.54 5.26
C ALA A 235 -9.17 -1.33 6.21
N MET A 236 -8.75 -0.15 5.73
CA MET A 236 -8.76 1.08 6.51
C MET A 236 -10.18 1.45 6.98
N LEU A 237 -11.17 1.40 6.09
CA LEU A 237 -12.56 1.71 6.45
C LEU A 237 -13.12 0.76 7.51
N GLU A 238 -12.84 -0.54 7.39
CA GLU A 238 -13.28 -1.55 8.36
C GLU A 238 -12.56 -1.40 9.72
N GLU A 239 -11.26 -1.16 9.69
CA GLU A 239 -10.46 -0.94 10.90
C GLU A 239 -10.84 0.38 11.60
N ASP A 240 -11.07 1.44 10.85
CA ASP A 240 -11.51 2.72 11.38
C ASP A 240 -12.87 2.60 12.08
N LYS A 241 -13.81 1.92 11.46
CA LYS A 241 -15.13 1.65 12.06
C LYS A 241 -15.00 0.83 13.35
N LYS A 242 -14.18 -0.22 13.35
CA LYS A 242 -13.97 -1.09 14.52
C LYS A 242 -13.27 -0.37 15.67
N ASN A 243 -12.29 0.46 15.35
CA ASN A 243 -11.37 1.06 16.32
C ASN A 243 -11.74 2.50 16.69
N ASN A 244 -12.75 3.10 16.06
CA ASN A 244 -13.07 4.51 16.18
C ASN A 244 -11.86 5.40 15.85
N THR A 245 -11.22 5.12 14.70
CA THR A 245 -10.07 5.89 14.17
C THR A 245 -10.47 6.61 12.89
N LEU A 246 -9.61 7.48 12.39
CA LEU A 246 -9.71 8.08 11.06
C LEU A 246 -8.37 7.89 10.37
N THR A 247 -8.31 7.02 9.39
CA THR A 247 -7.11 6.77 8.61
C THR A 247 -7.15 7.53 7.28
N ILE A 248 -6.06 8.22 6.97
CA ILE A 248 -5.91 9.03 5.77
C ILE A 248 -4.69 8.53 5.02
N MET A 249 -4.92 8.04 3.79
CA MET A 249 -3.85 7.64 2.90
C MET A 249 -3.31 8.85 2.15
N LEU A 250 -1.99 9.07 2.25
CA LEU A 250 -1.29 10.15 1.58
C LEU A 250 -0.10 9.58 0.81
N ASP A 251 -0.17 9.65 -0.51
CA ASP A 251 0.85 9.20 -1.42
C ASP A 251 1.35 10.33 -2.33
N GLY A 252 2.38 10.06 -3.15
CA GLY A 252 2.92 11.03 -4.09
C GLY A 252 1.91 11.45 -5.17
N GLY A 253 2.06 12.66 -5.70
CA GLY A 253 1.16 13.21 -6.72
C GLY A 253 1.14 12.43 -8.04
N ASP A 254 2.12 11.60 -8.30
CA ASP A 254 2.17 10.64 -9.40
C ASP A 254 1.11 9.51 -9.28
N TRP A 255 0.55 9.33 -8.07
CA TRP A 255 -0.56 8.42 -7.77
C TRP A 255 -1.93 9.10 -7.72
N SER A 256 -2.06 10.36 -8.12
CA SER A 256 -3.28 11.17 -8.08
C SER A 256 -3.92 11.36 -9.45
N GLY A 257 -4.29 10.37 -10.16
CA GLY A 257 -4.98 10.49 -11.45
C GLY A 257 -6.48 10.21 -11.34
N ILE A 258 -7.21 10.42 -12.44
CA ILE A 258 -8.63 10.06 -12.56
C ILE A 258 -8.84 8.58 -12.24
N TRP A 259 -7.91 7.73 -12.64
CA TRP A 259 -7.94 6.30 -12.36
C TRP A 259 -7.92 6.02 -10.85
N ALA A 260 -7.10 6.72 -10.08
CA ALA A 260 -7.04 6.55 -8.62
C ALA A 260 -8.33 7.04 -7.95
N GLN A 261 -8.89 8.16 -8.42
CA GLN A 261 -10.18 8.66 -7.93
C GLN A 261 -11.29 7.64 -8.20
N ARG A 262 -11.40 7.14 -9.43
CA ARG A 262 -12.39 6.12 -9.78
C ARG A 262 -12.21 4.83 -8.98
N MET A 263 -10.99 4.37 -8.81
CA MET A 263 -10.68 3.19 -8.02
C MET A 263 -11.20 3.33 -6.57
N HIS A 264 -10.92 4.47 -5.93
CA HIS A 264 -11.31 4.70 -4.54
C HIS A 264 -12.79 5.11 -4.37
N THR A 265 -13.43 5.67 -5.38
CA THR A 265 -14.86 6.00 -5.32
C THR A 265 -15.72 4.85 -5.83
N GLU A 266 -15.64 4.52 -7.12
CA GLU A 266 -16.45 3.49 -7.75
C GLU A 266 -16.11 2.09 -7.22
N GLY A 267 -14.83 1.79 -7.01
CA GLY A 267 -14.39 0.50 -6.50
C GLY A 267 -14.82 0.23 -5.06
N LEU A 268 -14.73 1.22 -4.17
CA LEU A 268 -15.20 1.08 -2.79
C LEU A 268 -16.72 0.95 -2.72
N VAL A 269 -17.47 1.74 -3.49
CA VAL A 269 -18.94 1.64 -3.56
C VAL A 269 -19.35 0.25 -4.06
N ARG A 270 -18.66 -0.30 -5.07
CA ARG A 270 -18.92 -1.65 -5.58
C ARG A 270 -18.65 -2.74 -4.55
N LEU A 271 -17.70 -2.52 -3.67
CA LEU A 271 -17.39 -3.42 -2.54
C LEU A 271 -18.29 -3.19 -1.30
N GLY A 272 -19.27 -2.28 -1.37
CA GLY A 272 -20.27 -2.06 -0.34
C GLY A 272 -19.97 -0.91 0.63
N PHE A 273 -19.03 -0.02 0.29
CA PHE A 273 -18.69 1.17 1.09
C PHE A 273 -19.24 2.43 0.45
N ASN A 274 -19.97 3.25 1.21
CA ASN A 274 -20.58 4.51 0.79
C ASN A 274 -19.92 5.71 1.47
#